data_2ba9223a7955cff683d6eaee2b8000b2
#
_entry.id   2ba9223a7955cff683d6eaee2b8000b2
#
_cell.length_a   1.000
_cell.length_b   1.000
_cell.length_c   1.000
_cell.angle_alpha   90.00
_cell.angle_beta   90.00
_cell.angle_gamma   90.00
#
_symmetry.space_group_name_H-M   'P 1'
#
loop_
_entity.id
_entity.type
_entity.pdbx_description
1 polymer ?
#
loop_
_entity_poly.entity_id
_entity_poly.type
_entity_poly.pdbx_seq_one_letter_code
_entity_poly.pdbx_strand_id
1 'polypeptide(L)'
;MQRAIELAKECSQFDEVPIGAVVVKDGEIIAESGNRKERDNCAISHAEILAIQKATEVVGNWWLEDCDMYVTLEPCAMCAMAMINSRIRNLYFGAYDEKTGACGSKVNIFEKDLFNHNIDVQGGLLKEECGALLTAFFKNKREQQKAKKTEK
;
A
#
# COMPACT_ATOMS: atom_id res chain seq x y z
N MET A 1 10.30 -4.81 3.09
CA MET A 1 9.22 -4.40 4.03
C MET A 1 9.66 -3.34 5.04
N GLN A 2 10.84 -3.40 5.64
CA GLN A 2 11.29 -2.41 6.63
C GLN A 2 11.20 -0.96 6.11
N ARG A 3 11.65 -0.71 4.87
CA ARG A 3 11.55 0.63 4.27
C ARG A 3 10.09 1.06 4.08
N ALA A 4 9.21 0.16 3.70
CA ALA A 4 7.78 0.46 3.58
C ALA A 4 7.17 0.88 4.94
N ILE A 5 7.59 0.22 6.03
CA ILE A 5 7.18 0.58 7.40
C ILE A 5 7.67 1.99 7.77
N GLU A 6 8.92 2.34 7.44
CA GLU A 6 9.44 3.69 7.67
C GLU A 6 8.62 4.76 6.93
N LEU A 7 8.28 4.50 5.67
CA LEU A 7 7.42 5.38 4.87
C LEU A 7 6.02 5.53 5.47
N ALA A 8 5.46 4.45 6.00
CA ALA A 8 4.18 4.49 6.71
C ALA A 8 4.26 5.39 7.95
N LYS A 9 5.33 5.27 8.74
CA LYS A 9 5.57 6.14 9.90
C LYS A 9 5.72 7.60 9.50
N GLU A 10 6.48 7.88 8.45
CA GLU A 10 6.68 9.23 7.93
C GLU A 10 5.36 9.87 7.51
N CYS A 11 4.53 9.19 6.73
CA CYS A 11 3.27 9.75 6.25
C CYS A 11 2.24 9.98 7.37
N SER A 12 2.28 9.19 8.44
CA SER A 12 1.40 9.38 9.60
C SER A 12 1.62 10.72 10.31
N GLN A 13 2.82 11.30 10.20
CA GLN A 13 3.14 12.62 10.75
C GLN A 13 2.37 13.75 10.05
N PHE A 14 1.87 13.49 8.84
CA PHE A 14 1.04 14.41 8.05
C PHE A 14 -0.45 14.07 8.13
N ASP A 15 -0.84 13.31 9.14
CA ASP A 15 -2.22 12.88 9.34
C ASP A 15 -2.76 11.93 8.25
N GLU A 16 -1.87 11.29 7.53
CA GLU A 16 -2.18 10.25 6.56
C GLU A 16 -2.31 8.88 7.24
N VAL A 17 -3.20 8.03 6.76
CA VAL A 17 -3.22 6.62 7.18
C VAL A 17 -1.85 6.00 6.90
N PRO A 18 -1.20 5.35 7.89
CA PRO A 18 0.19 4.89 7.78
C PRO A 18 0.32 3.65 6.88
N ILE A 19 0.45 3.91 5.60
CA ILE A 19 0.69 2.92 4.56
C ILE A 19 1.91 3.35 3.76
N GLY A 20 2.86 2.44 3.59
CA GLY A 20 4.04 2.63 2.77
C GLY A 20 4.17 1.54 1.73
N ALA A 21 4.67 1.91 0.55
CA ALA A 21 4.91 0.99 -0.56
C ALA A 21 6.26 1.25 -1.19
N VAL A 22 6.94 0.17 -1.57
CA VAL A 22 8.20 0.23 -2.32
C VAL A 22 8.12 -0.70 -3.51
N VAL A 23 8.76 -0.29 -4.61
CA VAL A 23 8.96 -1.12 -5.80
C VAL A 23 10.44 -1.47 -5.91
N VAL A 24 10.72 -2.76 -6.04
CA VAL A 24 12.07 -3.32 -6.07
C VAL A 24 12.34 -3.94 -7.43
N LYS A 25 13.49 -3.63 -8.01
CA LYS A 25 14.00 -4.25 -9.23
C LYS A 25 15.48 -4.63 -9.03
N ASP A 26 15.83 -5.86 -9.38
CA ASP A 26 17.20 -6.37 -9.25
C ASP A 26 17.79 -6.18 -7.83
N GLY A 27 16.97 -6.39 -6.80
CA GLY A 27 17.37 -6.24 -5.40
C GLY A 27 17.47 -4.81 -4.88
N GLU A 28 17.15 -3.81 -5.70
CA GLU A 28 17.22 -2.39 -5.33
C GLU A 28 15.83 -1.74 -5.31
N ILE A 29 15.60 -0.86 -4.34
CA ILE A 29 14.38 -0.03 -4.31
C ILE A 29 14.52 1.05 -5.39
N ILE A 30 13.65 1.00 -6.40
CA ILE A 30 13.63 1.98 -7.50
C ILE A 30 12.58 3.05 -7.33
N ALA A 31 11.56 2.81 -6.51
CA ALA A 31 10.49 3.76 -6.25
C ALA A 31 9.85 3.47 -4.89
N GLU A 32 9.38 4.52 -4.24
CA GLU A 32 8.76 4.41 -2.92
C GLU A 32 7.78 5.56 -2.69
N SER A 33 6.75 5.31 -1.88
CA SER A 33 5.82 6.33 -1.41
C SER A 33 5.10 5.89 -0.14
N GLY A 34 4.76 6.88 0.70
CA GLY A 34 3.69 6.74 1.68
C GLY A 34 2.35 7.19 1.09
N ASN A 35 1.26 6.92 1.81
CA ASN A 35 -0.06 7.44 1.46
C ASN A 35 -0.08 8.98 1.49
N ARG A 36 -0.71 9.60 0.50
CA ARG A 36 -0.82 11.05 0.34
C ARG A 36 -2.24 11.54 0.04
N LYS A 37 -3.24 10.73 0.31
CA LYS A 37 -4.64 11.03 0.00
C LYS A 37 -5.08 12.41 0.52
N GLU A 38 -4.75 12.73 1.75
CA GLU A 38 -5.10 14.01 2.38
C GLU A 38 -4.23 15.16 1.84
N ARG A 39 -2.91 14.99 1.79
CA ARG A 39 -1.98 16.03 1.30
C ARG A 39 -2.22 16.41 -0.15
N ASP A 40 -2.49 15.44 -1.00
CA ASP A 40 -2.74 15.66 -2.43
C ASP A 40 -4.22 16.00 -2.71
N ASN A 41 -5.09 15.93 -1.70
CA ASN A 41 -6.55 16.05 -1.85
C ASN A 41 -7.06 15.20 -3.02
N CYS A 42 -6.62 13.95 -3.07
CA CYS A 42 -6.85 13.05 -4.19
C CYS A 42 -7.14 11.63 -3.69
N ALA A 43 -8.33 11.12 -3.96
CA ALA A 43 -8.79 9.82 -3.50
C ALA A 43 -7.94 8.63 -3.98
N ILE A 44 -7.22 8.79 -5.08
CA ILE A 44 -6.39 7.73 -5.66
C ILE A 44 -4.91 7.82 -5.27
N SER A 45 -4.49 8.83 -4.49
CA SER A 45 -3.11 9.00 -4.03
C SER A 45 -2.73 8.00 -2.92
N HIS A 46 -3.01 6.73 -3.15
CA HIS A 46 -2.55 5.63 -2.32
C HIS A 46 -1.05 5.39 -2.53
N ALA A 47 -0.37 4.91 -1.50
CA ALA A 47 1.07 4.62 -1.54
C ALA A 47 1.45 3.75 -2.74
N GLU A 48 0.64 2.72 -3.03
CA GLU A 48 0.88 1.77 -4.12
C GLU A 48 0.79 2.46 -5.50
N ILE A 49 -0.23 3.28 -5.73
CA ILE A 49 -0.41 4.03 -6.98
C ILE A 49 0.77 4.97 -7.21
N LEU A 50 1.16 5.72 -6.19
CA LEU A 50 2.28 6.67 -6.28
C LEU A 50 3.61 5.95 -6.52
N ALA A 51 3.84 4.82 -5.86
CA ALA A 51 5.04 4.02 -6.06
C ALA A 51 5.11 3.44 -7.49
N ILE A 52 3.99 2.97 -8.05
CA ILE A 52 3.90 2.49 -9.43
C ILE A 52 4.22 3.63 -10.40
N GLN A 53 3.64 4.80 -10.23
CA GLN A 53 3.88 5.96 -11.10
C GLN A 53 5.38 6.33 -11.11
N LYS A 54 6.01 6.40 -9.94
CA LYS A 54 7.45 6.68 -9.82
C LYS A 54 8.31 5.58 -10.45
N ALA A 55 7.94 4.32 -10.27
CA ALA A 55 8.66 3.19 -10.86
C ALA A 55 8.63 3.23 -12.39
N THR A 56 7.50 3.57 -12.99
CA THR A 56 7.38 3.71 -14.45
C THR A 56 8.26 4.84 -14.99
N GLU A 57 8.40 5.93 -14.25
CA GLU A 57 9.32 7.02 -14.62
C GLU A 57 10.78 6.55 -14.57
N VAL A 58 11.19 5.83 -13.53
CA VAL A 58 12.55 5.31 -13.37
C VAL A 58 12.89 4.29 -14.46
N VAL A 59 11.97 3.36 -14.74
CA VAL A 59 12.14 2.31 -15.77
C VAL A 59 12.05 2.89 -17.18
N GLY A 60 11.32 3.99 -17.35
CA GLY A 60 11.01 4.58 -18.66
C GLY A 60 9.97 3.79 -19.45
N ASN A 61 9.18 2.97 -18.78
CA ASN A 61 8.18 2.11 -19.38
C ASN A 61 7.08 1.82 -18.35
N TRP A 62 5.83 1.70 -18.80
CA TRP A 62 4.71 1.30 -17.93
C TRP A 62 4.76 -0.18 -17.52
N TRP A 63 5.56 -1.00 -18.18
CA TRP A 63 5.68 -2.45 -17.98
C TRP A 63 6.73 -2.75 -16.90
N LEU A 64 6.27 -3.25 -15.74
CA LEU A 64 7.09 -3.48 -14.55
C LEU A 64 7.26 -4.98 -14.24
N GLU A 65 7.35 -5.83 -15.27
CA GLU A 65 7.37 -7.29 -15.11
C GLU A 65 8.58 -7.86 -14.35
N ASP A 66 9.66 -7.10 -14.25
CA ASP A 66 10.85 -7.47 -13.46
C ASP A 66 10.83 -6.86 -12.05
N CYS A 67 9.72 -6.26 -11.65
CA CYS A 67 9.60 -5.54 -10.39
C CYS A 67 8.70 -6.27 -9.40
N ASP A 68 9.08 -6.20 -8.13
CA ASP A 68 8.30 -6.67 -7.01
C ASP A 68 7.80 -5.48 -6.19
N MET A 69 6.62 -5.60 -5.58
CA MET A 69 6.06 -4.59 -4.69
C MET A 69 5.96 -5.10 -3.27
N TYR A 70 6.34 -4.23 -2.32
CA TYR A 70 6.13 -4.43 -0.89
C TYR A 70 5.23 -3.30 -0.38
N VAL A 71 4.17 -3.64 0.32
CA VAL A 71 3.25 -2.67 0.92
C VAL A 71 2.85 -3.11 2.33
N THR A 72 2.70 -2.16 3.24
CA THR A 72 2.44 -2.47 4.66
C THR A 72 1.03 -2.97 4.94
N LEU A 73 0.07 -2.67 4.07
CA LEU A 73 -1.31 -3.11 4.18
C LEU A 73 -1.74 -3.83 2.92
N GLU A 74 -2.59 -4.85 3.05
CA GLU A 74 -3.23 -5.54 1.93
C GLU A 74 -3.85 -4.53 0.95
N PRO A 75 -3.48 -4.54 -0.35
CA PRO A 75 -4.01 -3.61 -1.33
C PRO A 75 -5.52 -3.70 -1.52
N CYS A 76 -6.14 -2.54 -1.75
CA CYS A 76 -7.54 -2.47 -2.19
C CYS A 76 -7.68 -2.86 -3.66
N ALA A 77 -8.92 -2.98 -4.15
CA ALA A 77 -9.18 -3.38 -5.54
C ALA A 77 -8.56 -2.43 -6.58
N MET A 78 -8.58 -1.12 -6.34
CA MET A 78 -7.95 -0.12 -7.21
C MET A 78 -6.44 -0.37 -7.37
N CYS A 79 -5.74 -0.53 -6.25
CA CYS A 79 -4.29 -0.77 -6.25
C CYS A 79 -3.94 -2.14 -6.80
N ALA A 80 -4.73 -3.17 -6.50
CA ALA A 80 -4.56 -4.52 -7.05
C ALA A 80 -4.64 -4.51 -8.58
N MET A 81 -5.64 -3.84 -9.15
CA MET A 81 -5.75 -3.71 -10.60
C MET A 81 -4.63 -2.89 -11.21
N ALA A 82 -4.18 -1.84 -10.52
CA ALA A 82 -3.02 -1.06 -10.98
C ALA A 82 -1.75 -1.93 -11.08
N MET A 83 -1.53 -2.83 -10.13
CA MET A 83 -0.43 -3.78 -10.15
C MET A 83 -0.53 -4.76 -11.32
N ILE A 84 -1.72 -5.30 -11.58
CA ILE A 84 -1.98 -6.19 -12.72
C ILE A 84 -1.75 -5.45 -14.04
N ASN A 85 -2.28 -4.24 -14.18
CA ASN A 85 -2.11 -3.42 -15.38
C ASN A 85 -0.63 -3.09 -15.64
N SER A 86 0.14 -2.84 -14.59
CA SER A 86 1.58 -2.54 -14.68
C SER A 86 2.45 -3.78 -14.83
N ARG A 87 1.89 -4.97 -14.77
CA ARG A 87 2.62 -6.25 -14.86
C ARG A 87 3.65 -6.47 -13.75
N ILE A 88 3.37 -6.03 -12.53
CA ILE A 88 4.18 -6.36 -11.35
C ILE A 88 4.33 -7.89 -11.24
N ARG A 89 5.54 -8.36 -10.92
CA ARG A 89 5.86 -9.79 -10.83
C ARG A 89 5.35 -10.42 -9.54
N ASN A 90 5.73 -9.87 -8.39
CA ASN A 90 5.36 -10.37 -7.08
C ASN A 90 4.84 -9.25 -6.19
N LEU A 91 3.89 -9.57 -5.34
CA LEU A 91 3.38 -8.68 -4.30
C LEU A 91 3.60 -9.29 -2.92
N TYR A 92 4.19 -8.52 -2.02
CA TYR A 92 4.34 -8.85 -0.61
C TYR A 92 3.63 -7.78 0.22
N PHE A 93 2.70 -8.17 1.07
CA PHE A 93 2.04 -7.21 1.96
C PHE A 93 2.14 -7.63 3.44
N GLY A 94 2.01 -6.65 4.33
CA GLY A 94 2.10 -6.86 5.77
C GLY A 94 0.78 -7.26 6.39
N ALA A 95 0.02 -6.28 6.88
CA ALA A 95 -1.26 -6.52 7.55
C ALA A 95 -2.39 -6.83 6.57
N TYR A 96 -3.33 -7.66 6.99
CA TYR A 96 -4.57 -7.94 6.26
C TYR A 96 -5.60 -6.83 6.48
N ASP A 97 -6.43 -6.56 5.47
CA ASP A 97 -7.51 -5.57 5.54
C ASP A 97 -8.87 -6.23 5.29
N GLU A 98 -9.59 -6.52 6.37
CA GLU A 98 -10.89 -7.18 6.31
C GLU A 98 -12.00 -6.32 5.68
N LYS A 99 -11.79 -5.01 5.59
CA LYS A 99 -12.79 -4.06 5.07
C LYS A 99 -12.70 -3.86 3.57
N THR A 100 -11.48 -3.69 3.05
CA THR A 100 -11.23 -3.30 1.65
C THR A 100 -10.15 -4.10 0.97
N GLY A 101 -9.55 -5.07 1.64
CA GLY A 101 -8.47 -5.89 1.08
C GLY A 101 -8.91 -6.74 -0.11
N ALA A 102 -8.16 -6.67 -1.19
CA ALA A 102 -8.48 -7.32 -2.44
C ALA A 102 -7.53 -8.48 -2.81
N CYS A 103 -6.77 -8.95 -1.81
CA CYS A 103 -5.84 -10.09 -1.97
C CYS A 103 -6.33 -11.34 -1.20
N GLY A 104 -7.63 -11.43 -0.94
CA GLY A 104 -8.27 -12.55 -0.27
C GLY A 104 -9.13 -12.20 0.93
N SER A 105 -8.93 -11.06 1.59
CA SER A 105 -9.70 -10.71 2.80
C SER A 105 -11.15 -10.35 2.49
N LYS A 106 -11.40 -9.44 1.58
CA LYS A 106 -12.74 -9.06 1.14
C LYS A 106 -13.11 -9.67 -0.20
N VAL A 107 -12.22 -9.52 -1.16
CA VAL A 107 -12.28 -10.13 -2.50
C VAL A 107 -10.88 -10.58 -2.89
N ASN A 108 -10.74 -11.39 -3.92
CA ASN A 108 -9.44 -11.78 -4.46
C ASN A 108 -9.33 -11.41 -5.94
N ILE A 109 -8.69 -10.28 -6.20
CA ILE A 109 -8.40 -9.81 -7.56
C ILE A 109 -7.26 -10.61 -8.20
N PHE A 110 -6.42 -11.26 -7.40
CA PHE A 110 -5.25 -12.02 -7.84
C PHE A 110 -5.53 -13.52 -8.05
N GLU A 111 -6.78 -13.91 -8.11
CA GLU A 111 -7.13 -15.28 -8.46
C GLU A 111 -6.51 -15.65 -9.80
N LYS A 112 -5.93 -16.86 -9.86
CA LYS A 112 -5.20 -17.32 -11.05
C LYS A 112 -6.09 -17.27 -12.30
N ASP A 113 -5.53 -16.72 -13.36
CA ASP A 113 -6.15 -16.59 -14.68
C ASP A 113 -7.47 -15.78 -14.71
N LEU A 114 -7.74 -15.02 -13.67
CA LEU A 114 -8.88 -14.10 -13.64
C LEU A 114 -8.71 -12.97 -14.67
N PHE A 115 -7.48 -12.46 -14.79
CA PHE A 115 -7.10 -11.43 -15.76
C PHE A 115 -5.93 -11.92 -16.63
N ASN A 116 -5.45 -11.07 -17.53
CA ASN A 116 -4.40 -11.42 -18.50
C ASN A 116 -2.97 -11.40 -17.96
N HIS A 117 -2.78 -11.18 -16.66
CA HIS A 117 -1.51 -11.24 -15.96
C HIS A 117 -1.70 -11.80 -14.56
N ASN A 118 -0.84 -12.73 -14.17
CA ASN A 118 -0.85 -13.32 -12.84
C ASN A 118 0.28 -12.73 -12.00
N ILE A 119 -0.04 -12.38 -10.76
CA ILE A 119 0.93 -11.91 -9.75
C ILE A 119 0.97 -12.93 -8.62
N ASP A 120 2.16 -13.34 -8.21
CA ASP A 120 2.34 -14.15 -7.01
C ASP A 120 2.24 -13.25 -5.79
N VAL A 121 1.34 -13.61 -4.87
CA VAL A 121 0.99 -12.80 -3.69
C VAL A 121 1.36 -13.54 -2.41
N GLN A 122 2.08 -12.86 -1.53
CA GLN A 122 2.38 -13.33 -0.18
C GLN A 122 2.02 -12.27 0.85
N GLY A 123 1.07 -12.57 1.72
CA GLY A 123 0.66 -11.71 2.83
C GLY A 123 1.29 -12.10 4.15
N GLY A 124 1.21 -11.22 5.12
CA GLY A 124 1.64 -11.45 6.49
C GLY A 124 3.10 -11.13 6.79
N LEU A 125 3.82 -10.51 5.86
CA LEU A 125 5.21 -10.12 6.06
C LEU A 125 5.32 -8.94 7.04
N LEU A 126 5.90 -9.19 8.22
CA LEU A 126 5.95 -8.24 9.36
C LEU A 126 4.54 -7.74 9.75
N LYS A 127 3.60 -8.64 9.73
CA LYS A 127 2.16 -8.39 9.96
C LYS A 127 1.89 -7.61 11.24
N GLU A 128 2.51 -7.99 12.35
CA GLU A 128 2.30 -7.37 13.66
C GLU A 128 2.78 -5.90 13.66
N GLU A 129 3.96 -5.63 13.13
CA GLU A 129 4.51 -4.27 13.04
C GLU A 129 3.65 -3.39 12.14
N CYS A 130 3.26 -3.89 10.98
CA CYS A 130 2.40 -3.18 10.04
C CYS A 130 1.01 -2.88 10.65
N GLY A 131 0.41 -3.88 11.28
CA GLY A 131 -0.89 -3.74 11.93
C GLY A 131 -0.90 -2.79 13.12
N ALA A 132 0.18 -2.79 13.91
CA ALA A 132 0.33 -1.90 15.06
C ALA A 132 0.32 -0.43 14.67
N LEU A 133 0.90 -0.05 13.54
CA LEU A 133 0.89 1.32 13.03
C LEU A 133 -0.54 1.80 12.75
N LEU A 134 -1.35 0.97 12.13
CA LEU A 134 -2.75 1.26 11.81
C LEU A 134 -3.59 1.37 13.07
N THR A 135 -3.44 0.43 13.99
CA THR A 135 -4.16 0.41 15.27
C THR A 135 -3.88 1.68 16.08
N ALA A 136 -2.61 2.07 16.20
CA ALA A 136 -2.20 3.28 16.91
C ALA A 136 -2.76 4.55 16.26
N PHE A 137 -2.72 4.64 14.94
CA PHE A 137 -3.22 5.78 14.18
C PHE A 137 -4.74 5.97 14.39
N PHE A 138 -5.52 4.93 14.22
CA PHE A 138 -6.99 5.01 14.37
C PHE A 138 -7.42 5.22 15.82
N LYS A 139 -6.69 4.66 16.79
CA LYS A 139 -6.91 4.96 18.21
C LYS A 139 -6.74 6.45 18.49
N ASN A 140 -5.64 7.03 18.05
CA ASN A 140 -5.35 8.46 18.22
C ASN A 140 -6.42 9.33 17.54
N LYS A 141 -6.86 8.98 16.33
CA LYS A 141 -7.95 9.68 15.64
C LYS A 141 -9.26 9.68 16.43
N ARG A 142 -9.65 8.54 16.99
CA ARG A 142 -10.85 8.45 17.82
C ARG A 142 -10.76 9.33 19.09
N GLU A 143 -9.59 9.36 19.73
CA GLU A 143 -9.36 10.20 20.91
C GLU A 143 -9.46 11.69 20.56
N GLN A 144 -8.87 12.13 19.46
CA GLN A 144 -8.96 13.50 18.96
C GLN A 144 -10.42 13.91 18.64
N GLN A 145 -11.20 13.01 18.04
CA GLN A 145 -12.60 13.26 17.72
C GLN A 145 -13.45 13.39 18.98
N LYS A 146 -13.19 12.57 20.02
CA LYS A 146 -13.88 12.66 21.31
C LYS A 146 -13.58 13.99 22.00
N ALA A 147 -12.31 14.40 22.05
CA ALA A 147 -11.89 15.67 22.63
C ALA A 147 -12.62 16.87 21.99
N LYS A 148 -12.69 16.91 20.64
CA LYS A 148 -13.40 17.96 19.89
C LYS A 148 -14.90 18.01 20.16
N LYS A 149 -15.54 16.88 20.50
CA LYS A 149 -16.97 16.83 20.86
C LYS A 149 -17.23 17.33 22.27
N THR A 150 -16.26 17.24 23.17
CA THR A 150 -16.40 17.66 24.57
C THR A 150 -16.21 19.19 24.73
N GLU A 151 -15.55 19.84 23.76
CA GLU A 151 -15.32 21.30 23.75
C GLU A 151 -16.49 22.10 23.14
N LYS A 152 -17.54 21.44 22.64
CA LYS A 152 -18.77 22.04 22.13
C LYS A 152 -19.90 21.90 23.12
#